data_75daac7bc71cb1dd1f64613a4a7dfa7f
#
_entry.id   75daac7bc71cb1dd1f64613a4a7dfa7f
#
_cell.length_a   1.000
_cell.length_b   1.000
_cell.length_c   1.000
_cell.angle_alpha   90.00
_cell.angle_beta   90.00
_cell.angle_gamma   90.00
#
_symmetry.space_group_name_H-M   'P 1'
#
loop_
_entity.id
_entity.type
_entity.pdbx_description
1 polymer ?
#
loop_
_entity_poly.entity_id
_entity_poly.type
_entity_poly.pdbx_seq_one_letter_code
_entity_poly.pdbx_strand_id
1 'polypeptide(L)' 'MSETSTYLDTSQLAKRYGVTDNTVKIWRMKTRKERRQVGPEWYELPKFASTPSASRVRYNLDQVIAWEKENNITPQGHGI' A
#
# COMPACT_ATOMS: atom_id res chain seq x y z
N MET A 1 4.44 -21.22 -11.02
CA MET A 1 4.35 -20.89 -10.47
C MET A 1 4.13 -20.29 -9.85
N SER A 2 3.99 -20.19 -9.57
CA SER A 2 3.53 -19.62 -8.95
C SER A 2 3.95 -18.89 -8.09
N GLU A 3 4.16 -18.17 -8.04
CA GLU A 3 4.43 -17.51 -7.23
C GLU A 3 3.68 -16.85 -6.64
N THR A 4 3.76 -16.73 -5.80
CA THR A 4 2.81 -16.17 -5.09
C THR A 4 3.21 -14.88 -4.58
N SER A 5 2.71 -13.86 -5.09
CA SER A 5 2.99 -12.53 -4.58
C SER A 5 2.10 -12.29 -3.38
N THR A 6 2.64 -11.69 -2.37
CA THR A 6 1.87 -11.28 -1.21
C THR A 6 1.35 -9.87 -1.44
N TYR A 7 0.09 -9.67 -1.14
CA TYR A 7 -0.53 -8.35 -1.30
C TYR A 7 -1.06 -7.87 0.04
N LEU A 8 -0.96 -6.57 0.27
CA LEU A 8 -1.45 -5.93 1.48
C LEU A 8 -2.63 -5.02 1.14
N ASP A 9 -3.60 -4.95 2.02
CA ASP A 9 -4.66 -3.97 1.86
C ASP A 9 -4.26 -2.67 2.59
N THR A 10 -5.14 -1.68 2.57
CA THR A 10 -4.86 -0.39 3.20
C THR A 10 -4.57 -0.54 4.69
N SER A 11 -5.36 -1.32 5.39
CA SER A 11 -5.17 -1.51 6.83
C SER A 11 -3.88 -2.21 7.16
N GLN A 12 -3.53 -3.21 6.38
CA GLN A 12 -2.28 -3.93 6.61
C GLN A 12 -1.08 -3.04 6.37
N LEU A 13 -1.14 -2.21 5.34
CA LEU A 13 -0.05 -1.28 5.07
C LEU A 13 0.05 -0.23 6.18
N ALA A 14 -1.07 0.26 6.67
CA ALA A 14 -1.08 1.23 7.76
C ALA A 14 -0.45 0.64 9.01
N LYS A 15 -0.76 -0.62 9.33
CA LYS A 15 -0.17 -1.29 10.48
C LYS A 15 1.32 -1.45 10.33
N ARG A 16 1.77 -1.72 9.13
CA ARG A 16 3.19 -1.91 8.85
C ARG A 16 4.00 -0.66 9.20
N TYR A 17 3.41 0.52 9.04
CA TYR A 17 4.10 1.77 9.32
C TYR A 17 3.65 2.46 10.61
N GLY A 18 2.73 1.84 11.32
CA GLY A 18 2.23 2.43 12.57
C GLY A 18 1.42 3.69 12.36
N VAL A 19 0.70 3.76 11.26
CA VAL A 19 -0.14 4.92 10.94
C VAL A 19 -1.59 4.50 10.79
N THR A 20 -2.48 5.45 10.60
CA THR A 20 -3.88 5.13 10.42
C THR A 20 -4.18 4.81 8.97
N ASP A 21 -5.30 4.14 8.73
CA ASP A 21 -5.76 3.85 7.37
C ASP A 21 -5.95 5.15 6.60
N ASN A 22 -6.43 6.18 7.27
CA ASN A 22 -6.65 7.47 6.63
C ASN A 22 -5.35 8.08 6.12
N THR A 23 -4.26 7.90 6.84
CA THR A 23 -2.95 8.37 6.41
C THR A 23 -2.56 7.73 5.08
N VAL A 24 -2.77 6.42 4.95
CA VAL A 24 -2.45 5.70 3.71
C VAL A 24 -3.35 6.20 2.57
N LYS A 25 -4.62 6.46 2.86
CA LYS A 25 -5.53 7.00 1.85
C LYS A 25 -5.09 8.38 1.38
N ILE A 26 -4.59 9.20 2.29
CA ILE A 26 -4.07 10.52 1.95
C ILE A 26 -2.85 10.39 1.04
N TRP A 27 -1.99 9.45 1.28
CA TRP A 27 -0.83 9.20 0.41
C TRP A 27 -1.28 8.92 -1.03
N ARG A 28 -2.31 8.09 -1.18
CA ARG A 28 -2.84 7.80 -2.53
C ARG A 28 -3.43 9.04 -3.18
N MET A 29 -4.16 9.83 -2.40
CA MET A 29 -4.76 11.04 -2.91
C MET A 29 -3.69 12.02 -3.38
N LYS A 30 -2.65 12.19 -2.60
CA LYS A 30 -1.55 13.09 -2.94
C LYS A 30 -0.79 12.61 -4.16
N THR A 31 -0.58 11.30 -4.29
CA THR A 31 0.09 10.73 -5.44
C THR A 31 -0.67 11.09 -6.72
N ARG A 32 -1.99 10.96 -6.69
CA ARG A 32 -2.82 11.30 -7.86
C ARG A 32 -2.80 12.80 -8.15
N LYS A 33 -2.93 13.58 -7.09
CA LYS A 33 -3.05 15.02 -7.24
C LYS A 33 -1.75 15.68 -7.66
N GLU A 34 -0.66 15.25 -7.08
CA GLU A 34 0.64 15.87 -7.33
C GLU A 34 1.43 15.19 -8.42
N ARG A 35 0.95 14.09 -8.91
CA ARG A 35 1.59 13.32 -9.97
C ARG A 35 3.01 12.91 -9.62
N ARG A 36 3.24 12.64 -8.35
CA ARG A 36 4.51 12.09 -7.90
C ARG A 36 4.22 11.04 -6.85
N GLN A 37 5.08 10.07 -6.74
CA GLN A 37 4.85 8.97 -5.82
C GLN A 37 5.06 9.44 -4.37
N VAL A 38 4.00 9.47 -3.60
CA VAL A 38 4.05 9.86 -2.20
C VAL A 38 4.16 8.64 -1.30
N GLY A 39 3.70 7.49 -1.73
CA GLY A 39 3.78 6.25 -0.99
C GLY A 39 4.04 5.11 -1.94
N PRO A 40 3.94 3.86 -1.49
CA PRO A 40 4.15 2.73 -2.39
C PRO A 40 3.09 2.70 -3.49
N GLU A 41 3.43 2.09 -4.59
CA GLU A 41 2.49 1.91 -5.69
C GLU A 41 1.41 0.91 -5.28
N TRP A 42 0.24 1.04 -5.87
CA TRP A 42 -0.88 0.18 -5.54
C TRP A 42 -1.64 -0.21 -6.80
N TYR A 43 -2.47 -1.24 -6.64
CA TYR A 43 -3.37 -1.70 -7.68
C TYR A 43 -4.80 -1.64 -7.16
N GLU A 44 -5.74 -1.42 -8.06
CA GLU A 44 -7.15 -1.44 -7.69
C GLU A 44 -7.83 -2.60 -8.38
N LEU A 45 -8.56 -3.39 -7.62
CA LEU A 45 -9.32 -4.49 -8.18
C LEU A 45 -10.46 -3.95 -9.02
N PRO A 46 -10.92 -4.71 -10.01
CA PRO A 46 -12.00 -4.25 -10.87
C PRO A 46 -13.29 -3.98 -10.10
N LYS A 47 -14.10 -3.10 -10.62
CA LYS A 47 -15.37 -2.74 -9.98
C LYS A 47 -16.32 -3.92 -9.85
N PHE A 48 -16.23 -4.88 -10.74
CA PHE A 48 -17.14 -6.02 -10.67
C PHE A 48 -16.76 -6.97 -9.55
N ALA A 49 -15.64 -6.77 -8.90
CA ALA A 49 -15.34 -7.55 -7.71
C ALA A 49 -16.36 -7.13 -6.66
N SER A 50 -16.96 -8.03 -5.98
CA SER A 50 -18.00 -7.74 -5.02
C SER A 50 -17.45 -7.20 -3.73
N THR A 51 -16.67 -6.15 -3.77
CA THR A 51 -16.08 -5.58 -2.58
C THR A 51 -16.27 -4.08 -2.58
N PRO A 52 -16.36 -3.46 -1.42
CA PRO A 52 -16.40 -2.00 -1.35
C PRO A 52 -15.17 -1.38 -1.96
N SER A 53 -15.28 -0.17 -2.44
CA SER A 53 -14.20 0.54 -3.04
C SER A 53 -12.96 0.57 -2.21
N ALA A 54 -13.10 0.82 -0.94
CA ALA A 54 -11.97 0.89 -0.03
C ALA A 54 -11.23 -0.43 0.09
N SER A 55 -11.92 -1.54 -0.16
CA SER A 55 -11.33 -2.85 -0.07
C SER A 55 -10.76 -3.36 -1.37
N ARG A 56 -10.83 -2.56 -2.42
CA ARG A 56 -10.30 -2.96 -3.72
C ARG A 56 -8.84 -2.59 -3.91
N VAL A 57 -8.25 -1.87 -2.98
CA VAL A 57 -6.86 -1.45 -3.10
C VAL A 57 -5.94 -2.53 -2.61
N ARG A 58 -4.91 -2.82 -3.38
CA ARG A 58 -3.91 -3.81 -3.00
C ARG A 58 -2.51 -3.27 -3.29
N TYR A 59 -1.59 -3.58 -2.37
CA TYR A 59 -0.18 -3.22 -2.52
C TYR A 59 0.62 -4.50 -2.64
N ASN A 60 1.47 -4.60 -3.65
CA ASN A 60 2.36 -5.75 -3.80
C ASN A 60 3.51 -5.61 -2.80
N LEU A 61 3.71 -6.60 -1.95
CA LEU A 61 4.72 -6.52 -0.90
C LEU A 61 6.13 -6.31 -1.45
N ASP A 62 6.46 -6.94 -2.55
CA ASP A 62 7.79 -6.76 -3.15
C ASP A 62 8.02 -5.32 -3.58
N GLN A 63 7.00 -4.70 -4.13
CA GLN A 63 7.09 -3.29 -4.53
C GLN A 63 7.12 -2.37 -3.32
N VAL A 64 6.42 -2.73 -2.27
CA VAL A 64 6.45 -1.98 -1.01
C VAL A 64 7.86 -2.00 -0.43
N ILE A 65 8.48 -3.16 -0.42
CA ILE A 65 9.84 -3.30 0.10
C ILE A 65 10.82 -2.50 -0.75
N ALA A 66 10.68 -2.54 -2.05
CA ALA A 66 11.56 -1.77 -2.94
C ALA A 66 11.42 -0.27 -2.67
N TRP A 67 10.19 0.20 -2.50
CA TRP A 67 9.94 1.61 -2.20
C TRP A 67 10.57 2.01 -0.86
N GLU A 68 10.48 1.13 0.13
CA GLU A 68 11.09 1.36 1.44
C GLU A 68 12.59 1.52 1.32
N LYS A 69 13.23 0.68 0.53
CA LYS A 69 14.67 0.75 0.34
C LYS A 69 15.08 2.02 -0.37
N GLU A 70 14.33 2.41 -1.36
CA GLU A 70 14.63 3.63 -2.12
C GLU A 70 14.50 4.88 -1.26
N ASN A 71 13.64 4.85 -0.27
CA ASN A 71 13.36 6.02 0.55
C ASN A 71 13.91 5.91 1.96
N ASN A 72 14.69 4.88 2.22
CA ASN A 72 15.29 4.65 3.53
C ASN A 72 14.24 4.60 4.65
N ILE A 73 13.14 3.93 4.37
CA ILE A 73 12.05 3.82 5.33
C ILE A 73 12.12 2.47 6.01
N THR A 74 12.03 2.47 7.31
CA THR A 74 12.01 1.24 8.09
C THR A 74 10.59 1.00 8.58
N PRO A 75 10.00 -0.15 8.30
CA PRO A 75 8.67 -0.43 8.81
C PRO A 75 8.65 -0.44 10.32
N GLN A 76 7.58 0.11 10.87
CA GLN A 76 7.41 0.06 12.29
C GLN A 76 6.51 -1.09 12.64
N GLY A 77 6.21 -1.43 13.62
CA GLY A 77 5.32 -2.50 13.91
C GLY A 77 5.88 -3.84 13.67
N HIS A 78 7.12 -3.95 13.26
CA HIS A 78 7.73 -5.10 13.01
C HIS A 78 8.41 -5.49 14.11
N GLY A 79 7.97 -5.75 15.05
CA GLY A 79 8.57 -6.27 16.08
C GLY A 79 9.78 -5.71 16.36
N ILE A 80 9.94 -4.76 16.07
CA ILE A 80 11.16 -4.30 16.24
C ILE A 80 11.78 -4.70 17.32
#